data_c951a2c643c56a77363ff99dd27eca46
#
_entry.id   c951a2c643c56a77363ff99dd27eca46
#
_cell.length_a   1.000
_cell.length_b   1.000
_cell.length_c   1.000
_cell.angle_alpha   90.00
_cell.angle_beta   90.00
_cell.angle_gamma   90.00
#
_symmetry.space_group_name_H-M   'P 1'
#
loop_
_entity.id
_entity.type
_entity.pdbx_description
1 polymer ?
#
loop_
_entity_poly.entity_id
_entity_poly.type
_entity_poly.pdbx_seq_one_letter_code
_entity_poly.pdbx_strand_id
1 'polypeptide(L)'
;MRLTNLLTLLLVIPVGVQASAVEELYQEHCAACHSMSLRGSAHGAALTGKPFVDKWRGQEAQALLTLSMSSMPPGESNKLSQDEHALLTRYIIEYNATSLSNTILLASLENLTAVDSHAEPEAVEFSGADAVMNMARNAGQFKPSIIENFNPVTTDDINNPPQADWLNWRRTPDGHGHSPLQAINRSNVQQLGLSWSIAMHQGSNQGTPLVRDGVMFLTHPNNKIQAIDAANGDLIWEYQYVFPEGSRLLGGPTRNIAIYEDRLFLATYDAAVVAIDARSGRQLWRSEKADYREAFTHSAGPIIADGIVVSGINGCELFTSDGCFITGHDPATGDELWRTSTLALPGSPEFETWG
;
A
#
# COMPACT_ATOMS: atom_id res chain seq x y z
N MET A 1 47.78 28.05 -55.69
CA MET A 1 47.73 27.49 -54.33
C MET A 1 46.65 28.28 -53.55
N ARG A 2 45.50 27.70 -53.40
CA ARG A 2 44.44 28.23 -52.48
C ARG A 2 44.21 27.21 -51.41
N LEU A 3 44.58 27.55 -50.15
CA LEU A 3 44.24 26.76 -48.95
C LEU A 3 42.78 27.00 -48.60
N THR A 4 42.00 25.93 -48.59
CA THR A 4 40.65 25.88 -48.07
C THR A 4 40.71 25.50 -46.60
N ASN A 5 40.38 26.47 -45.70
CA ASN A 5 40.21 26.21 -44.28
C ASN A 5 38.85 25.48 -44.08
N LEU A 6 38.89 24.25 -43.61
CA LEU A 6 37.73 23.52 -43.12
C LEU A 6 37.48 23.98 -41.66
N LEU A 7 36.43 24.74 -41.45
CA LEU A 7 36.00 25.13 -40.12
C LEU A 7 35.12 24.00 -39.55
N THR A 8 35.66 23.21 -38.65
CA THR A 8 34.92 22.19 -37.90
C THR A 8 34.01 22.87 -36.88
N LEU A 9 32.73 22.91 -37.17
CA LEU A 9 31.70 23.41 -36.23
C LEU A 9 31.47 22.37 -35.14
N LEU A 10 32.04 22.53 -33.96
CA LEU A 10 31.70 21.79 -32.77
C LEU A 10 30.29 22.22 -32.33
N LEU A 11 29.29 21.37 -32.52
CA LEU A 11 27.98 21.53 -31.90
C LEU A 11 28.15 21.29 -30.39
N VAL A 12 28.22 22.35 -29.63
CA VAL A 12 28.07 22.33 -28.18
C VAL A 12 26.56 22.20 -27.93
N ILE A 13 26.10 20.98 -27.63
CA ILE A 13 24.71 20.74 -27.18
C ILE A 13 24.65 21.32 -25.76
N PRO A 14 23.72 22.26 -25.47
CA PRO A 14 23.64 22.83 -24.13
C PRO A 14 23.18 21.78 -23.13
N VAL A 15 24.00 21.54 -22.11
CA VAL A 15 23.75 20.64 -20.97
C VAL A 15 22.44 20.97 -20.21
N GLY A 16 21.86 22.15 -20.40
CA GLY A 16 20.64 22.59 -19.76
C GLY A 16 19.33 21.93 -20.26
N VAL A 17 19.33 21.33 -21.48
CA VAL A 17 18.12 20.71 -22.05
C VAL A 17 17.90 19.29 -21.51
N GLN A 18 18.97 18.58 -21.14
CA GLN A 18 18.85 17.24 -20.54
C GLN A 18 18.44 17.28 -19.06
N ALA A 19 18.82 18.32 -18.32
CA ALA A 19 18.41 18.47 -16.92
C ALA A 19 16.89 18.69 -16.78
N SER A 20 16.28 19.44 -17.71
CA SER A 20 14.83 19.67 -17.70
C SER A 20 14.01 18.40 -17.98
N ALA A 21 14.47 17.55 -18.88
CA ALA A 21 13.74 16.34 -19.26
C ALA A 21 13.68 15.29 -18.11
N VAL A 22 14.76 15.13 -17.36
CA VAL A 22 14.78 14.21 -16.21
C VAL A 22 14.01 14.77 -15.01
N GLU A 23 13.96 16.09 -14.85
CA GLU A 23 13.13 16.72 -13.82
C GLU A 23 11.64 16.57 -14.14
N GLU A 24 11.25 16.73 -15.41
CA GLU A 24 9.88 16.45 -15.86
C GLU A 24 9.49 14.97 -15.64
N LEU A 25 10.37 14.04 -15.98
CA LEU A 25 10.19 12.61 -15.74
C LEU A 25 10.05 12.30 -14.24
N TYR A 26 10.86 12.92 -13.39
CA TYR A 26 10.76 12.81 -11.94
C TYR A 26 9.44 13.37 -11.42
N GLN A 27 9.03 14.53 -11.90
CA GLN A 27 7.77 15.18 -11.54
C GLN A 27 6.57 14.29 -11.88
N GLU A 28 6.57 13.67 -13.06
CA GLU A 28 5.47 12.84 -13.53
C GLU A 28 5.34 11.53 -12.76
N HIS A 29 6.47 10.87 -12.42
CA HIS A 29 6.44 9.49 -11.94
C HIS A 29 6.86 9.31 -10.47
N CYS A 30 7.56 10.27 -9.88
CA CYS A 30 8.17 10.11 -8.55
C CYS A 30 7.69 11.14 -7.53
N ALA A 31 7.46 12.39 -7.96
CA ALA A 31 7.26 13.51 -7.06
C ALA A 31 5.99 13.40 -6.22
N ALA A 32 4.95 12.73 -6.71
CA ALA A 32 3.71 12.51 -5.97
C ALA A 32 3.95 11.80 -4.62
N CYS A 33 4.90 10.86 -4.59
CA CYS A 33 5.26 10.13 -3.37
C CYS A 33 6.50 10.70 -2.68
N HIS A 34 7.52 11.10 -3.46
CA HIS A 34 8.83 11.51 -2.92
C HIS A 34 9.02 13.02 -2.81
N SER A 35 8.00 13.82 -3.12
CA SER A 35 7.97 15.28 -3.23
C SER A 35 8.92 15.85 -4.30
N MET A 36 8.63 17.06 -4.80
CA MET A 36 9.50 17.77 -5.75
C MET A 36 10.88 18.10 -5.18
N SER A 37 10.98 18.21 -3.86
CA SER A 37 12.24 18.50 -3.15
C SER A 37 13.02 17.23 -2.76
N LEU A 38 12.61 16.06 -3.21
CA LEU A 38 13.18 14.74 -2.85
C LEU A 38 13.17 14.44 -1.34
N ARG A 39 12.50 15.24 -0.51
CA ARG A 39 12.48 15.08 0.96
C ARG A 39 11.53 14.01 1.46
N GLY A 40 10.82 13.37 0.54
CA GLY A 40 9.79 12.39 0.85
C GLY A 40 8.47 13.02 1.26
N SER A 41 7.52 12.17 1.57
CA SER A 41 6.18 12.53 2.05
C SER A 41 5.64 11.42 2.95
N ALA A 42 4.38 11.49 3.34
CA ALA A 42 3.70 10.38 4.03
C ALA A 42 3.62 9.09 3.17
N HIS A 43 3.81 9.20 1.86
CA HIS A 43 3.63 8.13 0.89
C HIS A 43 4.93 7.60 0.29
N GLY A 44 6.04 8.31 0.43
CA GLY A 44 7.34 7.91 -0.11
C GLY A 44 8.51 8.37 0.74
N ALA A 45 9.50 7.49 0.87
CA ALA A 45 10.72 7.78 1.64
C ALA A 45 11.47 9.00 1.05
N ALA A 46 12.22 9.69 1.90
CA ALA A 46 13.13 10.74 1.44
C ALA A 46 14.20 10.16 0.50
N LEU A 47 14.38 10.78 -0.66
CA LEU A 47 15.42 10.48 -1.65
C LEU A 47 16.59 11.46 -1.54
N THR A 48 16.67 12.23 -0.44
CA THR A 48 17.76 13.15 -0.12
C THR A 48 17.95 13.24 1.39
N GLY A 49 19.08 13.87 1.80
CA GLY A 49 19.42 14.09 3.18
C GLY A 49 19.92 12.85 3.93
N LYS A 50 20.05 13.00 5.26
CA LYS A 50 20.66 11.97 6.11
C LYS A 50 20.02 10.57 5.98
N PRO A 51 18.69 10.39 5.94
CA PRO A 51 18.09 9.05 5.81
C PRO A 51 18.47 8.34 4.51
N PHE A 52 18.52 9.06 3.40
CA PHE A 52 18.94 8.53 2.11
C PHE A 52 20.43 8.16 2.11
N VAL A 53 21.27 9.08 2.55
CA VAL A 53 22.73 8.89 2.62
C VAL A 53 23.10 7.72 3.52
N ASP A 54 22.51 7.61 4.71
CA ASP A 54 22.82 6.51 5.64
C ASP A 54 22.43 5.15 5.09
N LYS A 55 21.32 5.07 4.35
CA LYS A 55 20.85 3.82 3.73
C LYS A 55 21.73 3.40 2.55
N TRP A 56 22.17 4.34 1.71
CA TRP A 56 22.70 4.00 0.40
C TRP A 56 24.21 4.19 0.26
N ARG A 57 24.90 4.90 1.16
CA ARG A 57 26.33 5.23 1.05
C ARG A 57 27.25 4.03 0.82
N GLY A 58 26.92 2.86 1.33
CA GLY A 58 27.65 1.62 1.22
C GLY A 58 27.18 0.69 0.11
N GLN A 59 26.21 1.13 -0.70
CA GLN A 59 25.62 0.36 -1.79
C GLN A 59 26.15 0.87 -3.13
N GLU A 60 26.13 0.01 -4.15
CA GLU A 60 26.40 0.42 -5.53
C GLU A 60 25.17 1.08 -6.17
N ALA A 61 25.38 1.96 -7.16
CA ALA A 61 24.31 2.63 -7.89
C ALA A 61 23.33 1.64 -8.53
N GLN A 62 23.85 0.46 -8.94
CA GLN A 62 23.07 -0.63 -9.51
C GLN A 62 22.02 -1.19 -8.53
N ALA A 63 22.31 -1.20 -7.23
CA ALA A 63 21.34 -1.65 -6.22
C ALA A 63 20.13 -0.69 -6.12
N LEU A 64 20.37 0.62 -6.23
CA LEU A 64 19.29 1.61 -6.27
C LEU A 64 18.48 1.52 -7.57
N LEU A 65 19.13 1.29 -8.72
CA LEU A 65 18.46 1.05 -9.99
C LEU A 65 17.59 -0.21 -9.93
N THR A 66 18.12 -1.30 -9.42
CA THR A 66 17.36 -2.57 -9.25
C THR A 66 16.12 -2.37 -8.38
N LEU A 67 16.24 -1.65 -7.26
CA LEU A 67 15.08 -1.32 -6.43
C LEU A 67 14.08 -0.46 -7.19
N SER A 68 14.54 0.55 -7.94
CA SER A 68 13.67 1.41 -8.76
C SER A 68 12.89 0.58 -9.79
N MET A 69 13.56 -0.27 -10.55
CA MET A 69 12.95 -1.10 -11.59
C MET A 69 11.96 -2.13 -11.02
N SER A 70 12.24 -2.69 -9.86
CA SER A 70 11.42 -3.77 -9.28
C SER A 70 10.19 -3.28 -8.51
N SER A 71 10.20 -2.03 -8.02
CA SER A 71 9.20 -1.58 -7.07
C SER A 71 8.68 -0.16 -7.27
N MET A 72 9.20 0.60 -8.25
CA MET A 72 8.83 1.99 -8.48
C MET A 72 8.38 2.26 -9.92
N PRO A 73 7.31 3.04 -10.17
CA PRO A 73 6.31 3.44 -9.18
C PRO A 73 5.55 2.23 -8.61
N PRO A 74 5.10 2.28 -7.35
CA PRO A 74 4.41 1.15 -6.73
C PRO A 74 3.18 0.70 -7.54
N GLY A 75 3.11 -0.59 -7.87
CA GLY A 75 2.04 -1.17 -8.68
C GLY A 75 2.15 -0.91 -10.19
N GLU A 76 3.12 -0.13 -10.65
CA GLU A 76 3.29 0.29 -12.04
C GLU A 76 4.77 0.27 -12.48
N SER A 77 5.58 -0.60 -11.91
CA SER A 77 7.02 -0.69 -12.23
C SER A 77 7.34 -0.89 -13.72
N ASN A 78 6.37 -1.38 -14.51
CA ASN A 78 6.51 -1.56 -15.95
C ASN A 78 6.19 -0.29 -16.78
N LYS A 79 5.78 0.82 -16.16
CA LYS A 79 5.46 2.07 -16.87
C LYS A 79 6.68 2.80 -17.38
N LEU A 80 7.81 2.65 -16.69
CA LEU A 80 9.08 3.24 -17.07
C LEU A 80 9.94 2.20 -17.78
N SER A 81 10.61 2.62 -18.83
CA SER A 81 11.66 1.84 -19.47
C SER A 81 12.89 1.72 -18.56
N GLN A 82 13.76 0.79 -18.84
CA GLN A 82 15.03 0.63 -18.10
C GLN A 82 15.90 1.89 -18.17
N ASP A 83 15.93 2.54 -19.33
CA ASP A 83 16.69 3.78 -19.53
C ASP A 83 16.12 4.93 -18.69
N GLU A 84 14.79 5.04 -18.57
CA GLU A 84 14.14 6.03 -17.71
C GLU A 84 14.40 5.77 -16.23
N HIS A 85 14.39 4.51 -15.78
CA HIS A 85 14.81 4.14 -14.43
C HIS A 85 16.27 4.49 -14.18
N ALA A 86 17.16 4.25 -15.14
CA ALA A 86 18.59 4.58 -15.03
C ALA A 86 18.79 6.10 -14.96
N LEU A 87 18.08 6.88 -15.78
CA LEU A 87 18.11 8.35 -15.74
C LEU A 87 17.64 8.90 -14.40
N LEU A 88 16.53 8.39 -13.88
CA LEU A 88 15.99 8.79 -12.57
C LEU A 88 16.93 8.39 -11.42
N THR A 89 17.53 7.21 -11.49
CA THR A 89 18.50 6.75 -10.49
C THR A 89 19.73 7.67 -10.48
N ARG A 90 20.26 8.00 -11.65
CA ARG A 90 21.36 8.95 -11.83
C ARG A 90 21.01 10.33 -11.25
N TYR A 91 19.85 10.87 -11.60
CA TYR A 91 19.36 12.15 -11.10
C TYR A 91 19.30 12.20 -9.57
N ILE A 92 18.77 11.15 -8.92
CA ILE A 92 18.68 11.07 -7.46
C ILE A 92 20.09 11.04 -6.83
N ILE A 93 21.01 10.28 -7.38
CA ILE A 93 22.40 10.19 -6.86
C ILE A 93 23.13 11.52 -7.04
N GLU A 94 23.04 12.15 -8.21
CA GLU A 94 23.67 13.43 -8.54
C GLU A 94 23.10 14.56 -7.68
N TYR A 95 21.80 14.58 -7.41
CA TYR A 95 21.17 15.52 -6.50
C TYR A 95 21.78 15.46 -5.08
N ASN A 96 22.25 14.30 -4.67
CA ASN A 96 22.90 14.08 -3.38
C ASN A 96 24.44 14.10 -3.46
N ALA A 97 25.06 14.44 -4.57
CA ALA A 97 26.49 14.26 -4.80
C ALA A 97 27.39 14.86 -3.71
N THR A 98 27.06 16.06 -3.21
CA THR A 98 27.80 16.71 -2.12
C THR A 98 27.78 15.90 -0.83
N SER A 99 26.64 15.30 -0.48
CA SER A 99 26.46 14.50 0.74
C SER A 99 26.96 13.07 0.58
N LEU A 100 27.13 12.60 -0.67
CA LEU A 100 27.62 11.28 -1.05
C LEU A 100 29.09 11.27 -1.45
N SER A 101 29.82 12.38 -1.29
CA SER A 101 31.24 12.45 -1.61
C SER A 101 32.02 11.34 -0.89
N ASN A 102 32.89 10.64 -1.63
CA ASN A 102 33.67 9.49 -1.15
C ASN A 102 32.83 8.25 -0.73
N THR A 103 31.62 8.07 -1.28
CA THR A 103 30.80 6.86 -1.04
C THR A 103 30.89 5.92 -2.23
N ILE A 104 30.59 4.63 -1.98
CA ILE A 104 30.51 3.60 -3.04
C ILE A 104 29.39 3.97 -4.03
N LEU A 105 28.27 4.48 -3.52
CA LEU A 105 27.12 4.87 -4.36
C LEU A 105 27.49 5.87 -5.44
N LEU A 106 28.20 6.94 -5.09
CA LEU A 106 28.62 7.95 -6.06
C LEU A 106 29.73 7.43 -6.98
N ALA A 107 30.70 6.68 -6.45
CA ALA A 107 31.79 6.12 -7.24
C ALA A 107 31.34 5.08 -8.28
N SER A 108 30.28 4.34 -8.01
CA SER A 108 29.73 3.32 -8.92
C SER A 108 28.76 3.89 -9.97
N LEU A 109 28.49 5.20 -9.96
CA LEU A 109 27.55 5.85 -10.88
C LEU A 109 27.98 5.73 -12.36
N GLU A 110 29.28 5.73 -12.62
CA GLU A 110 29.84 5.59 -13.99
C GLU A 110 29.57 4.19 -14.57
N ASN A 111 29.42 3.20 -13.69
CA ASN A 111 29.15 1.81 -14.08
C ASN A 111 27.65 1.50 -14.17
N LEU A 112 26.78 2.50 -14.00
CA LEU A 112 25.35 2.31 -14.09
C LEU A 112 24.95 2.02 -15.54
N THR A 113 24.66 0.77 -15.82
CA THR A 113 24.19 0.32 -17.13
C THR A 113 22.73 -0.11 -17.02
N ALA A 114 21.93 0.19 -18.03
CA ALA A 114 20.66 -0.47 -18.23
C ALA A 114 20.93 -1.96 -18.41
N VAL A 115 20.41 -2.79 -17.51
CA VAL A 115 20.60 -4.24 -17.57
C VAL A 115 19.84 -4.76 -18.78
N ASP A 116 20.52 -5.48 -19.67
CA ASP A 116 19.90 -6.14 -20.81
C ASP A 116 18.79 -7.08 -20.31
N SER A 117 17.54 -6.84 -20.74
CA SER A 117 16.34 -7.53 -20.25
C SER A 117 16.26 -9.02 -20.61
N HIS A 118 17.33 -9.60 -21.15
CA HIS A 118 17.40 -11.00 -21.58
C HIS A 118 18.24 -11.91 -20.68
N ALA A 119 18.81 -11.41 -19.59
CA ALA A 119 19.33 -12.29 -18.55
C ALA A 119 18.14 -12.76 -17.70
N GLU A 120 17.62 -13.94 -17.99
CA GLU A 120 16.79 -14.67 -17.02
C GLU A 120 17.56 -14.69 -15.68
N PRO A 121 16.92 -14.25 -14.56
CA PRO A 121 17.57 -14.38 -13.27
C PRO A 121 17.88 -15.86 -13.05
N GLU A 122 19.16 -16.19 -12.79
CA GLU A 122 19.53 -17.53 -12.34
C GLU A 122 18.59 -17.91 -11.19
N ALA A 123 17.78 -18.93 -11.43
CA ALA A 123 16.83 -19.42 -10.46
C ALA A 123 17.61 -19.88 -9.24
N VAL A 124 17.50 -19.14 -8.15
CA VAL A 124 17.88 -19.65 -6.84
C VAL A 124 16.95 -20.82 -6.56
N GLU A 125 17.46 -22.05 -6.67
CA GLU A 125 16.70 -23.25 -6.29
C GLU A 125 16.33 -23.17 -4.80
N PHE A 126 15.14 -22.63 -4.54
CA PHE A 126 14.49 -22.88 -3.26
C PHE A 126 13.92 -24.30 -3.31
N SER A 127 14.37 -25.15 -2.41
CA SER A 127 13.84 -26.50 -2.22
C SER A 127 12.35 -26.53 -1.78
N GLY A 128 11.68 -25.38 -1.79
CA GLY A 128 10.25 -25.21 -1.61
C GLY A 128 9.50 -24.86 -2.90
N ALA A 129 10.16 -24.82 -4.06
CA ALA A 129 9.55 -24.46 -5.36
C ALA A 129 8.38 -25.38 -5.73
N ASP A 130 8.44 -26.65 -5.36
CA ASP A 130 7.37 -27.60 -5.62
C ASP A 130 6.09 -27.29 -4.81
N ALA A 131 6.21 -26.76 -3.62
CA ALA A 131 5.07 -26.32 -2.82
C ALA A 131 4.43 -25.05 -3.41
N VAL A 132 5.23 -24.08 -3.85
CA VAL A 132 4.76 -22.85 -4.50
C VAL A 132 4.15 -23.14 -5.88
N MET A 133 4.75 -24.04 -6.66
CA MET A 133 4.21 -24.47 -7.96
C MET A 133 2.93 -25.27 -7.82
N ASN A 134 2.77 -26.10 -6.77
CA ASN A 134 1.53 -26.78 -6.49
C ASN A 134 0.43 -25.82 -6.05
N MET A 135 0.73 -24.76 -5.30
CA MET A 135 -0.21 -23.69 -4.98
C MET A 135 -0.66 -22.94 -6.25
N ALA A 136 0.26 -22.63 -7.17
CA ALA A 136 -0.07 -21.96 -8.44
C ALA A 136 -0.89 -22.86 -9.38
N ARG A 137 -0.65 -24.18 -9.37
CA ARG A 137 -1.45 -25.14 -10.15
C ARG A 137 -2.85 -25.35 -9.60
N ASN A 138 -3.02 -25.24 -8.28
CA ASN A 138 -4.33 -25.34 -7.63
C ASN A 138 -5.14 -24.05 -7.74
N ALA A 139 -4.51 -22.89 -7.99
CA ALA A 139 -5.20 -21.62 -8.24
C ALA A 139 -6.16 -21.67 -9.44
N GLY A 140 -5.93 -22.56 -10.41
CA GLY A 140 -6.85 -22.80 -11.53
C GLY A 140 -8.10 -23.63 -11.20
N GLN A 141 -8.20 -24.19 -10.00
CA GLN A 141 -9.32 -25.03 -9.56
C GLN A 141 -10.15 -24.39 -8.45
N PHE A 142 -9.82 -23.17 -8.03
CA PHE A 142 -10.57 -22.47 -6.99
C PHE A 142 -12.01 -22.21 -7.46
N LYS A 143 -12.97 -22.74 -6.73
CA LYS A 143 -14.40 -22.44 -6.87
C LYS A 143 -14.82 -21.70 -5.61
N PRO A 144 -15.21 -20.42 -5.72
CA PRO A 144 -15.73 -19.68 -4.58
C PRO A 144 -16.85 -20.47 -3.91
N SER A 145 -16.79 -20.58 -2.60
CA SER A 145 -17.84 -21.17 -1.78
C SER A 145 -18.46 -20.12 -0.88
N ILE A 146 -19.63 -20.43 -0.33
CA ILE A 146 -20.33 -19.57 0.61
C ILE A 146 -20.08 -20.10 2.02
N ILE A 147 -19.82 -19.20 2.97
CA ILE A 147 -19.76 -19.55 4.39
C ILE A 147 -21.19 -19.81 4.85
N GLU A 148 -21.52 -21.07 5.06
CA GLU A 148 -22.90 -21.48 5.41
C GLU A 148 -23.26 -21.11 6.85
N ASN A 149 -22.34 -21.36 7.79
CA ASN A 149 -22.53 -21.14 9.21
C ASN A 149 -21.79 -19.87 9.66
N PHE A 150 -22.37 -18.71 9.42
CA PHE A 150 -21.84 -17.43 9.83
C PHE A 150 -22.82 -16.74 10.76
N ASN A 151 -22.41 -16.46 12.00
CA ASN A 151 -23.21 -15.71 12.95
C ASN A 151 -22.95 -14.20 12.77
N PRO A 152 -23.99 -13.40 12.49
CA PRO A 152 -23.84 -11.95 12.36
C PRO A 152 -23.18 -11.35 13.59
N VAL A 153 -22.29 -10.38 13.38
CA VAL A 153 -21.54 -9.70 14.44
C VAL A 153 -22.40 -8.59 15.03
N THR A 154 -22.61 -8.62 16.32
CA THR A 154 -23.38 -7.61 17.05
C THR A 154 -22.47 -6.54 17.68
N THR A 155 -23.07 -5.44 18.14
CA THR A 155 -22.35 -4.41 18.92
C THR A 155 -21.76 -5.01 20.21
N ASP A 156 -22.45 -5.95 20.85
CA ASP A 156 -21.91 -6.65 22.00
C ASP A 156 -20.71 -7.51 21.66
N ASP A 157 -20.72 -8.22 20.53
CA ASP A 157 -19.56 -8.99 20.05
C ASP A 157 -18.34 -8.08 19.77
N ILE A 158 -18.54 -6.87 19.24
CA ILE A 158 -17.45 -5.89 19.03
C ILE A 158 -16.81 -5.48 20.36
N ASN A 159 -17.63 -5.24 21.38
CA ASN A 159 -17.17 -4.80 22.70
C ASN A 159 -16.62 -5.96 23.54
N ASN A 160 -17.24 -7.13 23.47
CA ASN A 160 -16.95 -8.33 24.23
C ASN A 160 -16.84 -9.56 23.30
N PRO A 161 -15.82 -9.63 22.43
CA PRO A 161 -15.74 -10.69 21.43
C PRO A 161 -15.63 -12.06 22.06
N PRO A 162 -16.29 -13.09 21.47
CA PRO A 162 -16.12 -14.49 21.85
C PRO A 162 -14.63 -14.85 21.92
N GLN A 163 -14.26 -15.80 22.76
CA GLN A 163 -12.85 -16.12 23.03
C GLN A 163 -12.05 -16.46 21.78
N ALA A 164 -12.65 -17.17 20.84
CA ALA A 164 -12.01 -17.60 19.60
C ALA A 164 -12.00 -16.54 18.50
N ASP A 165 -12.76 -15.44 18.68
CA ASP A 165 -12.93 -14.41 17.66
C ASP A 165 -11.98 -13.24 17.85
N TRP A 166 -11.66 -12.58 16.71
CA TRP A 166 -10.86 -11.37 16.64
C TRP A 166 -11.54 -10.37 15.71
N LEU A 167 -12.44 -9.53 16.29
CA LEU A 167 -13.41 -8.74 15.51
C LEU A 167 -12.99 -7.28 15.30
N ASN A 168 -11.86 -6.88 15.85
CA ASN A 168 -11.34 -5.52 15.73
C ASN A 168 -9.82 -5.56 15.52
N TRP A 169 -9.22 -4.45 15.08
CA TRP A 169 -7.79 -4.31 14.84
C TRP A 169 -6.92 -4.86 16.00
N ARG A 170 -7.31 -4.62 17.24
CA ARG A 170 -6.64 -5.14 18.44
C ARG A 170 -7.56 -6.00 19.29
N ARG A 171 -8.46 -6.72 18.67
CA ARG A 171 -9.46 -7.60 19.24
C ARG A 171 -10.58 -6.85 19.98
N THR A 172 -10.25 -6.02 20.94
CA THR A 172 -11.17 -5.25 21.79
C THR A 172 -10.96 -3.75 21.60
N PRO A 173 -11.99 -2.89 21.83
CA PRO A 173 -11.89 -1.44 21.65
C PRO A 173 -10.83 -0.76 22.54
N ASP A 174 -10.46 -1.36 23.68
CA ASP A 174 -9.37 -0.86 24.54
C ASP A 174 -7.96 -0.99 23.92
N GLY A 175 -7.86 -1.69 22.79
CA GLY A 175 -6.63 -1.79 22.02
C GLY A 175 -5.51 -2.62 22.65
N HIS A 176 -5.80 -3.46 23.64
CA HIS A 176 -4.79 -4.27 24.32
C HIS A 176 -4.18 -5.36 23.44
N GLY A 177 -4.90 -5.86 22.43
CA GLY A 177 -4.41 -6.89 21.52
C GLY A 177 -4.13 -8.22 22.20
N HIS A 178 -4.89 -8.54 23.25
CA HIS A 178 -4.72 -9.72 24.05
C HIS A 178 -5.70 -10.83 23.66
N SER A 179 -5.21 -12.06 23.43
CA SER A 179 -6.05 -13.24 23.27
C SER A 179 -6.30 -13.91 24.62
N PRO A 180 -7.55 -14.22 24.98
CA PRO A 180 -7.86 -14.96 26.21
C PRO A 180 -7.62 -16.47 26.08
N LEU A 181 -7.25 -16.97 24.88
CA LEU A 181 -6.99 -18.38 24.66
C LEU A 181 -5.80 -18.88 25.48
N GLN A 182 -5.91 -20.08 26.10
CA GLN A 182 -4.92 -20.67 26.97
C GLN A 182 -4.24 -21.91 26.38
N ALA A 183 -4.66 -22.36 25.18
CA ALA A 183 -4.13 -23.57 24.55
C ALA A 183 -2.62 -23.46 24.29
N ILE A 184 -2.12 -22.27 23.94
CA ILE A 184 -0.68 -21.98 23.81
C ILE A 184 -0.24 -21.18 25.02
N ASN A 185 0.79 -21.68 25.72
CA ASN A 185 1.28 -21.09 26.95
C ASN A 185 2.79 -21.35 27.11
N ARG A 186 3.40 -20.85 28.20
CA ARG A 186 4.84 -20.94 28.45
C ARG A 186 5.36 -22.36 28.52
N SER A 187 4.54 -23.35 28.88
CA SER A 187 4.97 -24.75 29.01
C SER A 187 4.99 -25.51 27.70
N ASN A 188 4.27 -25.06 26.67
CA ASN A 188 4.12 -25.77 25.40
C ASN A 188 4.49 -24.94 24.14
N VAL A 189 4.78 -23.65 24.29
CA VAL A 189 5.12 -22.79 23.13
C VAL A 189 6.32 -23.29 22.32
N GLN A 190 7.24 -24.02 22.94
CA GLN A 190 8.39 -24.65 22.26
C GLN A 190 7.99 -25.83 21.36
N GLN A 191 6.78 -26.33 21.49
CA GLN A 191 6.25 -27.45 20.70
C GLN A 191 5.40 -26.96 19.51
N LEU A 192 5.32 -25.64 19.29
CA LEU A 192 4.59 -25.08 18.13
C LEU A 192 5.23 -25.56 16.83
N GLY A 193 4.38 -26.06 15.95
CA GLY A 193 4.71 -26.39 14.57
C GLY A 193 3.91 -25.57 13.58
N LEU A 194 4.38 -25.51 12.34
CA LEU A 194 3.64 -24.88 11.24
C LEU A 194 2.43 -25.77 10.89
N SER A 195 1.22 -25.20 10.98
CA SER A 195 0.00 -25.89 10.57
C SER A 195 -0.26 -25.72 9.07
N TRP A 196 -0.19 -24.48 8.59
CA TRP A 196 -0.34 -24.13 7.17
C TRP A 196 0.38 -22.82 6.87
N SER A 197 0.55 -22.53 5.60
CA SER A 197 1.09 -21.25 5.12
C SER A 197 0.42 -20.83 3.83
N ILE A 198 0.29 -19.52 3.61
CA ILE A 198 -0.29 -18.94 2.40
C ILE A 198 0.64 -17.85 1.87
N ALA A 199 0.81 -17.80 0.55
CA ALA A 199 1.53 -16.72 -0.09
C ALA A 199 0.67 -15.45 -0.09
N MET A 200 1.21 -14.37 0.45
CA MET A 200 0.59 -13.05 0.39
C MET A 200 0.69 -12.47 -1.02
N HIS A 201 -0.29 -11.66 -1.43
CA HIS A 201 -0.22 -10.94 -2.68
C HIS A 201 0.95 -9.95 -2.69
N GLN A 202 1.51 -9.73 -3.88
CA GLN A 202 2.64 -8.81 -4.06
C GLN A 202 2.26 -7.38 -3.60
N GLY A 203 3.18 -6.72 -2.93
CA GLY A 203 3.03 -5.36 -2.43
C GLY A 203 3.21 -5.24 -0.92
N SER A 204 2.83 -4.10 -0.36
CA SER A 204 2.94 -3.82 1.07
C SER A 204 1.78 -4.44 1.84
N ASN A 205 2.01 -5.58 2.46
CA ASN A 205 1.03 -6.29 3.29
C ASN A 205 1.15 -5.82 4.75
N GLN A 206 0.17 -5.06 5.24
CA GLN A 206 0.12 -4.49 6.59
C GLN A 206 -1.23 -4.75 7.28
N GLY A 207 -1.99 -5.71 6.76
CA GLY A 207 -3.32 -6.04 7.28
C GLY A 207 -3.27 -6.73 8.64
N THR A 208 -4.29 -6.47 9.46
CA THR A 208 -4.60 -7.26 10.64
C THR A 208 -5.76 -8.17 10.30
N PRO A 209 -5.61 -9.50 10.39
CA PRO A 209 -6.71 -10.41 10.13
C PRO A 209 -7.86 -10.21 11.12
N LEU A 210 -9.09 -10.29 10.65
CA LEU A 210 -10.26 -10.49 11.50
C LEU A 210 -10.64 -11.97 11.49
N VAL A 211 -11.15 -12.47 12.60
CA VAL A 211 -11.60 -13.86 12.73
C VAL A 211 -13.01 -13.90 13.32
N ARG A 212 -13.93 -14.57 12.62
CA ARG A 212 -15.29 -14.88 13.09
C ARG A 212 -15.64 -16.30 12.72
N ASP A 213 -16.12 -17.09 13.69
CA ASP A 213 -16.59 -18.46 13.49
C ASP A 213 -15.55 -19.36 12.77
N GLY A 214 -14.25 -19.19 13.05
CA GLY A 214 -13.18 -19.94 12.43
C GLY A 214 -12.82 -19.48 11.00
N VAL A 215 -13.46 -18.45 10.47
CA VAL A 215 -13.09 -17.84 9.20
C VAL A 215 -12.19 -16.63 9.45
N MET A 216 -11.04 -16.59 8.77
CA MET A 216 -10.10 -15.49 8.77
C MET A 216 -10.34 -14.60 7.54
N PHE A 217 -10.59 -13.31 7.75
CA PHE A 217 -10.67 -12.30 6.71
C PHE A 217 -9.35 -11.54 6.65
N LEU A 218 -8.66 -11.66 5.52
CA LEU A 218 -7.32 -11.16 5.32
C LEU A 218 -7.29 -10.10 4.21
N THR A 219 -6.70 -8.95 4.50
CA THR A 219 -6.52 -7.88 3.52
C THR A 219 -5.20 -7.99 2.78
N HIS A 220 -5.21 -7.60 1.51
CA HIS A 220 -4.04 -7.52 0.65
C HIS A 220 -3.96 -6.15 -0.03
N PRO A 221 -2.80 -5.78 -0.60
CA PRO A 221 -2.68 -4.59 -1.43
C PRO A 221 -3.74 -4.52 -2.54
N ASN A 222 -4.01 -3.33 -3.03
CA ASN A 222 -5.00 -3.06 -4.09
C ASN A 222 -6.44 -3.36 -3.68
N ASN A 223 -6.76 -3.15 -2.39
CA ASN A 223 -8.13 -3.33 -1.86
C ASN A 223 -8.71 -4.72 -2.15
N LYS A 224 -7.91 -5.74 -1.95
CA LYS A 224 -8.30 -7.14 -2.06
C LYS A 224 -8.56 -7.73 -0.67
N ILE A 225 -9.54 -8.63 -0.56
CA ILE A 225 -9.85 -9.37 0.66
C ILE A 225 -9.99 -10.85 0.33
N GLN A 226 -9.48 -11.70 1.21
CA GLN A 226 -9.69 -13.15 1.17
C GLN A 226 -10.39 -13.60 2.45
N ALA A 227 -11.34 -14.52 2.30
CA ALA A 227 -11.84 -15.33 3.41
C ALA A 227 -11.20 -16.71 3.35
N ILE A 228 -10.65 -17.13 4.46
CA ILE A 228 -9.82 -18.32 4.59
C ILE A 228 -10.34 -19.14 5.77
N ASP A 229 -10.41 -20.46 5.64
CA ASP A 229 -10.60 -21.35 6.79
C ASP A 229 -9.35 -21.23 7.69
N ALA A 230 -9.53 -20.70 8.88
CA ALA A 230 -8.42 -20.45 9.81
C ALA A 230 -7.75 -21.75 10.32
N ALA A 231 -8.40 -22.89 10.23
CA ALA A 231 -7.85 -24.16 10.70
C ALA A 231 -6.85 -24.78 9.71
N ASN A 232 -7.07 -24.63 8.40
CA ASN A 232 -6.29 -25.32 7.37
C ASN A 232 -5.70 -24.41 6.28
N GLY A 233 -6.11 -23.12 6.22
CA GLY A 233 -5.63 -22.15 5.24
C GLY A 233 -6.33 -22.23 3.89
N ASP A 234 -7.42 -22.99 3.76
CA ASP A 234 -8.18 -23.11 2.50
C ASP A 234 -8.88 -21.79 2.16
N LEU A 235 -8.71 -21.35 0.93
CA LEU A 235 -9.39 -20.16 0.42
C LEU A 235 -10.88 -20.46 0.19
N ILE A 236 -11.76 -19.70 0.85
CA ILE A 236 -13.22 -19.83 0.71
C ILE A 236 -13.72 -18.92 -0.40
N TRP A 237 -13.38 -17.63 -0.36
CA TRP A 237 -13.66 -16.67 -1.41
C TRP A 237 -12.61 -15.55 -1.45
N GLU A 238 -12.51 -14.88 -2.60
CA GLU A 238 -11.68 -13.69 -2.80
C GLU A 238 -12.52 -12.56 -3.39
N TYR A 239 -12.39 -11.39 -2.83
CA TYR A 239 -12.93 -10.14 -3.33
C TYR A 239 -11.82 -9.27 -3.86
N GLN A 240 -11.97 -8.77 -5.10
CA GLN A 240 -11.08 -7.78 -5.70
C GLN A 240 -11.90 -6.53 -6.02
N TYR A 241 -11.53 -5.41 -5.40
CA TYR A 241 -12.13 -4.13 -5.73
C TYR A 241 -11.72 -3.70 -7.14
N VAL A 242 -12.71 -3.22 -7.92
CA VAL A 242 -12.48 -2.71 -9.27
C VAL A 242 -12.47 -1.18 -9.20
N PHE A 243 -11.30 -0.60 -9.45
CA PHE A 243 -11.13 0.84 -9.48
C PHE A 243 -11.76 1.47 -10.73
N PRO A 244 -12.16 2.76 -10.67
CA PRO A 244 -12.63 3.47 -11.84
C PRO A 244 -11.60 3.46 -12.97
N GLU A 245 -12.06 3.31 -14.21
CA GLU A 245 -11.19 3.29 -15.40
C GLU A 245 -10.38 4.58 -15.51
N GLY A 246 -9.09 4.46 -15.82
CA GLY A 246 -8.17 5.58 -15.93
C GLY A 246 -7.79 6.24 -14.60
N SER A 247 -8.20 5.66 -13.46
CA SER A 247 -7.81 6.21 -12.15
C SER A 247 -6.30 6.08 -11.93
N ARG A 248 -5.67 7.19 -11.53
CA ARG A 248 -4.30 7.21 -11.03
C ARG A 248 -4.36 7.26 -9.51
N LEU A 249 -4.13 6.13 -8.87
CA LEU A 249 -4.24 5.98 -7.42
C LEU A 249 -2.84 5.83 -6.83
N LEU A 250 -2.63 6.42 -5.67
CA LEU A 250 -1.35 6.31 -4.96
C LEU A 250 -1.05 4.87 -4.50
N GLY A 251 -2.08 4.01 -4.45
CA GLY A 251 -1.93 2.66 -3.96
C GLY A 251 -1.50 2.60 -2.50
N GLY A 252 -0.97 1.46 -2.08
CA GLY A 252 -0.41 1.29 -0.74
C GLY A 252 -0.97 0.04 -0.03
N PRO A 253 -0.74 -0.08 1.28
CA PRO A 253 -1.30 -1.19 2.05
C PRO A 253 -2.78 -0.98 2.33
N THR A 254 -3.58 -2.02 2.16
CA THR A 254 -4.91 -2.11 2.78
C THR A 254 -4.70 -2.62 4.22
N ARG A 255 -4.76 -1.71 5.22
CA ARG A 255 -4.31 -2.05 6.59
C ARG A 255 -5.33 -2.85 7.37
N ASN A 256 -6.57 -2.42 7.38
CA ASN A 256 -7.63 -3.10 8.14
C ASN A 256 -8.99 -2.93 7.46
N ILE A 257 -9.87 -3.81 7.83
CA ILE A 257 -11.30 -3.78 7.53
C ILE A 257 -12.08 -3.79 8.85
N ALA A 258 -13.34 -3.45 8.80
CA ALA A 258 -14.27 -3.67 9.91
C ALA A 258 -15.26 -4.78 9.55
N ILE A 259 -15.85 -5.37 10.58
CA ILE A 259 -16.90 -6.39 10.46
C ILE A 259 -18.07 -6.02 11.37
N TYR A 260 -19.29 -6.06 10.85
CA TYR A 260 -20.50 -5.83 11.61
C TYR A 260 -21.69 -6.47 10.90
N GLU A 261 -22.58 -7.08 11.67
CA GLU A 261 -23.62 -7.94 11.15
C GLU A 261 -23.04 -9.04 10.25
N ASP A 262 -23.51 -9.18 9.01
CA ASP A 262 -23.02 -10.09 7.99
C ASP A 262 -22.14 -9.38 6.93
N ARG A 263 -21.54 -8.23 7.27
CA ARG A 263 -20.81 -7.36 6.34
C ARG A 263 -19.39 -7.08 6.78
N LEU A 264 -18.51 -7.03 5.78
CA LEU A 264 -17.18 -6.45 5.89
C LEU A 264 -17.20 -5.05 5.27
N PHE A 265 -16.50 -4.13 5.89
CA PHE A 265 -16.36 -2.75 5.40
C PHE A 265 -14.91 -2.45 5.08
N LEU A 266 -14.70 -1.92 3.89
CA LEU A 266 -13.40 -1.59 3.34
C LEU A 266 -13.38 -0.13 2.89
N ALA A 267 -12.36 0.62 3.29
CA ALA A 267 -12.07 1.94 2.75
C ALA A 267 -11.11 1.81 1.56
N THR A 268 -11.53 2.31 0.40
CA THR A 268 -10.84 2.09 -0.87
C THR A 268 -9.93 3.26 -1.25
N TYR A 269 -8.90 3.00 -2.08
CA TYR A 269 -7.93 4.04 -2.47
C TYR A 269 -8.56 5.17 -3.30
N ASP A 270 -9.71 4.96 -3.92
CA ASP A 270 -10.49 5.95 -4.64
C ASP A 270 -11.50 6.68 -3.74
N ALA A 271 -11.15 6.88 -2.48
CA ALA A 271 -11.87 7.67 -1.50
C ALA A 271 -13.33 7.23 -1.25
N ALA A 272 -13.61 5.93 -1.36
CA ALA A 272 -14.93 5.37 -1.06
C ALA A 272 -14.89 4.40 0.13
N VAL A 273 -16.04 4.12 0.70
CA VAL A 273 -16.29 2.98 1.60
C VAL A 273 -17.18 2.00 0.87
N VAL A 274 -16.86 0.72 0.96
CA VAL A 274 -17.67 -0.37 0.40
C VAL A 274 -18.06 -1.36 1.49
N ALA A 275 -19.26 -1.92 1.37
CA ALA A 275 -19.66 -3.10 2.13
C ALA A 275 -19.64 -4.33 1.25
N ILE A 276 -19.19 -5.42 1.84
CA ILE A 276 -19.03 -6.72 1.21
C ILE A 276 -19.75 -7.74 2.10
N ASP A 277 -20.57 -8.58 1.51
CA ASP A 277 -21.20 -9.70 2.19
C ASP A 277 -20.11 -10.64 2.73
N ALA A 278 -20.03 -10.81 4.04
CA ALA A 278 -18.99 -11.61 4.68
C ALA A 278 -19.05 -13.10 4.31
N ARG A 279 -20.23 -13.60 3.94
CA ARG A 279 -20.44 -15.01 3.60
C ARG A 279 -19.97 -15.35 2.19
N SER A 280 -20.16 -14.41 1.23
CA SER A 280 -19.96 -14.69 -0.20
C SER A 280 -18.87 -13.86 -0.87
N GLY A 281 -18.34 -12.82 -0.22
CA GLY A 281 -17.43 -11.88 -0.83
C GLY A 281 -18.07 -10.93 -1.85
N ARG A 282 -19.41 -10.90 -1.96
CA ARG A 282 -20.12 -10.04 -2.92
C ARG A 282 -20.23 -8.62 -2.39
N GLN A 283 -19.86 -7.62 -3.21
CA GLN A 283 -20.09 -6.22 -2.87
C GLN A 283 -21.57 -5.90 -2.75
N LEU A 284 -21.98 -5.25 -1.66
CA LEU A 284 -23.36 -4.89 -1.37
C LEU A 284 -23.65 -3.43 -1.77
N TRP A 285 -22.80 -2.51 -1.33
CA TRP A 285 -22.91 -1.09 -1.67
C TRP A 285 -21.53 -0.42 -1.74
N ARG A 286 -21.48 0.78 -2.32
CA ARG A 286 -20.34 1.68 -2.39
C ARG A 286 -20.80 3.09 -2.09
N SER A 287 -20.17 3.77 -1.16
CA SER A 287 -20.40 5.17 -0.80
C SER A 287 -19.14 5.98 -1.08
N GLU A 288 -19.20 6.94 -2.00
CA GLU A 288 -18.12 7.85 -2.30
C GLU A 288 -18.07 8.94 -1.26
N LYS A 289 -16.90 9.17 -0.67
CA LYS A 289 -16.69 10.19 0.37
C LYS A 289 -16.14 11.49 -0.19
N ALA A 290 -15.28 11.40 -1.20
CA ALA A 290 -14.64 12.54 -1.84
C ALA A 290 -14.16 12.15 -3.24
N ASP A 291 -13.85 13.15 -4.06
CA ASP A 291 -13.28 12.93 -5.39
C ASP A 291 -11.80 12.53 -5.26
N TYR A 292 -11.49 11.28 -5.57
CA TYR A 292 -10.11 10.78 -5.55
C TYR A 292 -9.17 11.53 -6.52
N ARG A 293 -9.71 12.21 -7.55
CA ARG A 293 -8.93 13.03 -8.50
C ARG A 293 -8.37 14.29 -7.85
N GLU A 294 -8.92 14.68 -6.71
CA GLU A 294 -8.41 15.72 -5.82
C GLU A 294 -7.43 15.15 -4.76
N ALA A 295 -6.86 13.98 -5.03
CA ALA A 295 -5.90 13.26 -4.19
C ALA A 295 -6.46 12.69 -2.87
N PHE A 296 -7.77 12.73 -2.65
CA PHE A 296 -8.36 12.03 -1.52
C PHE A 296 -8.19 10.51 -1.67
N THR A 297 -7.82 9.85 -0.58
CA THR A 297 -7.56 8.40 -0.57
C THR A 297 -7.73 7.83 0.82
N HIS A 298 -7.66 6.51 0.94
CA HIS A 298 -7.57 5.83 2.23
C HIS A 298 -6.32 4.96 2.32
N SER A 299 -5.68 4.96 3.48
CA SER A 299 -4.61 4.03 3.83
C SER A 299 -4.91 3.24 5.11
N ALA A 300 -5.91 3.66 5.85
CA ALA A 300 -6.47 2.97 7.02
C ALA A 300 -7.88 2.49 6.71
N GLY A 301 -8.31 1.43 7.38
CA GLY A 301 -9.68 0.92 7.25
C GLY A 301 -10.64 1.58 8.22
N PRO A 302 -11.94 1.33 8.06
CA PRO A 302 -12.98 1.80 8.96
C PRO A 302 -12.95 1.05 10.30
N ILE A 303 -13.69 1.60 11.27
CA ILE A 303 -14.02 0.94 12.53
C ILE A 303 -15.54 0.92 12.72
N ILE A 304 -16.03 0.07 13.62
CA ILE A 304 -17.42 0.10 14.07
C ILE A 304 -17.49 0.79 15.43
N ALA A 305 -18.31 1.80 15.52
CA ALA A 305 -18.61 2.51 16.76
C ALA A 305 -20.12 2.68 16.90
N ASP A 306 -20.68 2.07 17.93
CA ASP A 306 -22.13 2.10 18.24
C ASP A 306 -23.02 1.74 17.02
N GLY A 307 -22.63 0.68 16.28
CA GLY A 307 -23.36 0.23 15.10
C GLY A 307 -23.19 1.10 13.85
N ILE A 308 -22.29 2.08 13.87
CA ILE A 308 -21.99 2.98 12.76
C ILE A 308 -20.62 2.64 12.18
N VAL A 309 -20.49 2.67 10.85
CA VAL A 309 -19.20 2.53 10.16
C VAL A 309 -18.50 3.88 10.14
N VAL A 310 -17.44 4.01 10.92
CA VAL A 310 -16.67 5.27 11.03
C VAL A 310 -15.38 5.17 10.23
N SER A 311 -15.13 6.17 9.39
CA SER A 311 -13.95 6.20 8.50
C SER A 311 -13.37 7.60 8.39
N GLY A 312 -12.06 7.74 8.60
CA GLY A 312 -11.29 8.92 8.24
C GLY A 312 -10.98 8.97 6.74
N ILE A 313 -10.16 9.96 6.33
CA ILE A 313 -9.68 10.11 4.95
C ILE A 313 -8.28 10.71 4.96
N ASN A 314 -7.51 10.49 3.88
CA ASN A 314 -6.17 11.04 3.64
C ASN A 314 -6.18 11.88 2.35
N GLY A 315 -5.09 12.61 2.10
CA GLY A 315 -4.85 13.36 0.86
C GLY A 315 -5.25 14.83 0.93
N CYS A 316 -6.10 15.19 1.86
CA CYS A 316 -6.52 16.56 2.15
C CYS A 316 -5.37 17.50 2.49
N GLU A 317 -4.30 16.98 3.09
CA GLU A 317 -3.10 17.73 3.44
C GLU A 317 -2.33 18.25 2.23
N LEU A 318 -2.65 17.76 1.03
CA LEU A 318 -1.93 18.10 -0.18
C LEU A 318 -2.57 19.25 -0.97
N PHE A 319 -3.91 19.36 -0.99
CA PHE A 319 -4.61 20.21 -1.96
C PHE A 319 -5.83 20.95 -1.42
N THR A 320 -6.25 20.74 -0.17
CA THR A 320 -7.46 21.39 0.36
C THR A 320 -7.15 22.27 1.55
N SER A 321 -7.79 23.45 1.60
CA SER A 321 -7.72 24.36 2.75
C SER A 321 -8.60 23.90 3.92
N ASP A 322 -9.55 22.99 3.65
CA ASP A 322 -10.61 22.63 4.61
C ASP A 322 -10.23 21.42 5.47
N GLY A 323 -9.03 20.86 5.22
CA GLY A 323 -8.49 19.73 5.98
C GLY A 323 -9.17 18.40 5.66
N CYS A 324 -8.83 17.41 6.46
CA CYS A 324 -9.45 16.11 6.41
C CYS A 324 -10.75 16.06 7.20
N PHE A 325 -11.50 14.97 7.04
CA PHE A 325 -12.75 14.75 7.75
C PHE A 325 -12.92 13.29 8.16
N ILE A 326 -13.79 13.07 9.12
CA ILE A 326 -14.25 11.75 9.55
C ILE A 326 -15.74 11.67 9.21
N THR A 327 -16.16 10.52 8.73
CA THR A 327 -17.58 10.26 8.39
C THR A 327 -18.11 9.06 9.14
N GLY A 328 -19.40 9.09 9.46
CA GLY A 328 -20.16 7.93 9.93
C GLY A 328 -21.17 7.50 8.88
N HIS A 329 -21.26 6.20 8.61
CA HIS A 329 -22.14 5.63 7.60
C HIS A 329 -23.06 4.57 8.19
N ASP A 330 -24.28 4.49 7.68
CA ASP A 330 -25.20 3.41 7.95
C ASP A 330 -24.63 2.09 7.41
N PRO A 331 -24.48 1.04 8.22
CA PRO A 331 -23.90 -0.23 7.77
C PRO A 331 -24.75 -0.96 6.74
N ALA A 332 -26.06 -0.74 6.71
CA ALA A 332 -26.97 -1.44 5.81
C ALA A 332 -27.02 -0.80 4.40
N THR A 333 -26.99 0.54 4.35
CA THR A 333 -27.19 1.31 3.10
C THR A 333 -25.95 1.99 2.58
N GLY A 334 -24.98 2.32 3.46
CA GLY A 334 -23.81 3.12 3.12
C GLY A 334 -24.07 4.63 3.13
N ASP A 335 -25.28 5.05 3.49
CA ASP A 335 -25.63 6.46 3.58
C ASP A 335 -24.74 7.17 4.61
N GLU A 336 -24.21 8.34 4.25
CA GLU A 336 -23.44 9.17 5.16
C GLU A 336 -24.40 9.81 6.17
N LEU A 337 -24.28 9.42 7.43
CA LEU A 337 -25.12 9.92 8.53
C LEU A 337 -24.61 11.24 9.09
N TRP A 338 -23.30 11.40 9.12
CA TRP A 338 -22.64 12.61 9.60
C TRP A 338 -21.22 12.72 9.03
N ARG A 339 -20.72 13.96 9.02
CA ARG A 339 -19.35 14.31 8.64
C ARG A 339 -18.83 15.37 9.61
N THR A 340 -17.58 15.22 10.05
CA THR A 340 -16.92 16.21 10.89
C THR A 340 -15.50 16.49 10.37
N SER A 341 -15.13 17.79 10.38
CA SER A 341 -13.76 18.19 10.00
C SER A 341 -12.77 17.75 11.09
N THR A 342 -11.54 17.42 10.68
CA THR A 342 -10.42 17.20 11.61
C THR A 342 -9.69 18.49 11.96
N LEU A 343 -10.04 19.61 11.32
CA LEU A 343 -9.52 20.94 11.63
C LEU A 343 -10.61 21.81 12.24
N ALA A 344 -10.26 22.54 13.28
CA ALA A 344 -11.06 23.62 13.82
C ALA A 344 -10.90 24.84 12.88
N LEU A 345 -11.84 25.00 11.94
CA LEU A 345 -11.80 26.09 10.95
C LEU A 345 -12.37 27.38 11.52
N PRO A 346 -11.95 28.57 11.05
CA PRO A 346 -12.51 29.84 11.46
C PRO A 346 -14.03 29.84 11.33
N GLY A 347 -14.72 30.13 12.43
CA GLY A 347 -16.18 30.14 12.50
C GLY A 347 -16.82 28.83 12.99
N SER A 348 -16.05 27.75 13.18
CA SER A 348 -16.54 26.57 13.90
C SER A 348 -16.43 26.75 15.42
N PRO A 349 -17.31 26.12 16.23
CA PRO A 349 -17.24 26.20 17.67
C PRO A 349 -15.90 25.74 18.27
N GLU A 350 -15.23 24.82 17.58
CA GLU A 350 -13.96 24.24 18.00
C GLU A 350 -12.77 25.19 17.76
N PHE A 351 -12.93 26.20 16.89
CA PHE A 351 -11.86 27.13 16.54
C PHE A 351 -11.35 27.91 17.75
N GLU A 352 -12.25 28.28 18.67
CA GLU A 352 -11.90 29.02 19.90
C GLU A 352 -11.01 28.20 20.86
N THR A 353 -10.93 26.89 20.68
CA THR A 353 -10.10 26.00 21.52
C THR A 353 -8.61 26.06 21.18
N TRP A 354 -8.24 26.68 20.07
CA TRP A 354 -6.84 26.75 19.61
C TRP A 354 -6.05 27.91 20.23
N GLY A 355 -6.69 28.82 20.96
CA GLY A 355 -6.03 29.93 21.66
C GLY A 355 -5.65 31.09 20.75
#